data_c655aadddbb463ae0ec906a20c28ef13
#
_entry.id   c655aadddbb463ae0ec906a20c28ef13
#
_cell.length_a   1.000
_cell.length_b   1.000
_cell.length_c   1.000
_cell.angle_alpha   90.00
_cell.angle_beta   90.00
_cell.angle_gamma   90.00
#
_symmetry.space_group_name_H-M   'P 1'
#
loop_
_entity.id
_entity.type
_entity.pdbx_description
1 polymer ?
#
loop_
_entity_poly.entity_id
_entity_poly.type
_entity_poly.pdbx_seq_one_letter_code
_entity_poly.pdbx_strand_id
1 'polypeptide(L)'
;MTTTTPHTQTAQVAVSARNLSKTYGMGEATVHALNNVSVDFEQGKFTAIMGPSGSGKSTLMQTIATLDTPDPNPATSIRIGGTELFGLKDNALTEFRREHIGFIFQAFNLVPTLTAGQNIDLPLGLAGKKPDPQWRDYLVKTLGLETRLDHRPEQLSG
;
A
#
# COMPACT_ATOMS: atom_id res chain seq x y z
N MET A 1 18.84 -30.79 -34.59
CA MET A 1 17.74 -29.80 -34.42
C MET A 1 17.33 -29.84 -32.97
N THR A 2 17.78 -28.89 -32.19
CA THR A 2 17.48 -28.78 -30.73
C THR A 2 16.25 -27.88 -30.58
N THR A 3 15.11 -28.47 -30.26
CA THR A 3 13.88 -27.75 -29.98
C THR A 3 13.97 -27.14 -28.59
N THR A 4 14.20 -25.83 -28.51
CA THR A 4 14.11 -25.06 -27.27
C THR A 4 12.66 -24.82 -26.97
N THR A 5 12.11 -25.55 -25.99
CA THR A 5 10.77 -25.31 -25.47
C THR A 5 10.78 -23.96 -24.74
N PRO A 6 9.90 -23.00 -25.03
CA PRO A 6 9.83 -21.78 -24.28
C PRO A 6 9.35 -22.10 -22.86
N HIS A 7 10.21 -21.84 -21.86
CA HIS A 7 9.79 -21.80 -20.46
C HIS A 7 8.81 -20.65 -20.30
N THR A 8 7.53 -20.94 -20.24
CA THR A 8 6.51 -20.01 -19.75
C THR A 8 6.81 -19.83 -18.25
N GLN A 9 7.56 -18.79 -17.90
CA GLN A 9 7.66 -18.37 -16.50
C GLN A 9 6.24 -18.02 -16.04
N THR A 10 5.68 -18.85 -15.18
CA THR A 10 4.43 -18.52 -14.49
C THR A 10 4.68 -17.21 -13.71
N ALA A 11 4.00 -16.15 -14.08
CA ALA A 11 4.16 -14.84 -13.42
C ALA A 11 3.91 -15.02 -11.91
N GLN A 12 4.91 -14.67 -11.11
CA GLN A 12 4.80 -14.78 -9.67
C GLN A 12 3.85 -13.70 -9.17
N VAL A 13 2.81 -14.09 -8.42
CA VAL A 13 1.81 -13.17 -7.85
C VAL A 13 2.40 -12.53 -6.59
N ALA A 14 2.53 -11.20 -6.57
CA ALA A 14 2.95 -10.45 -5.41
C ALA A 14 1.80 -10.24 -4.42
N VAL A 15 0.61 -9.93 -4.95
CA VAL A 15 -0.60 -9.69 -4.16
C VAL A 15 -1.77 -10.44 -4.78
N SER A 16 -2.49 -11.17 -3.96
CA SER A 16 -3.72 -11.87 -4.36
C SER A 16 -4.85 -11.49 -3.42
N ALA A 17 -5.96 -11.04 -3.97
CA ALA A 17 -7.18 -10.76 -3.23
C ALA A 17 -8.33 -11.58 -3.80
N ARG A 18 -9.17 -12.12 -2.93
CA ARG A 18 -10.31 -12.98 -3.30
C ARG A 18 -11.55 -12.58 -2.53
N ASN A 19 -12.66 -12.49 -3.25
CA ASN A 19 -14.00 -12.25 -2.72
C ASN A 19 -14.09 -11.05 -1.77
N LEU A 20 -13.38 -9.96 -2.10
CA LEU A 20 -13.42 -8.74 -1.31
C LEU A 20 -14.76 -8.05 -1.47
N SER A 21 -15.47 -7.85 -0.37
CA SER A 21 -16.63 -6.97 -0.29
C SER A 21 -16.40 -5.92 0.77
N LYS A 22 -16.88 -4.71 0.53
CA LYS A 22 -16.82 -3.63 1.50
C LYS A 22 -18.03 -2.74 1.38
N THR A 23 -18.71 -2.59 2.49
CA THR A 23 -19.92 -1.79 2.61
C THR A 23 -19.70 -0.67 3.63
N TYR A 24 -20.11 0.54 3.29
CA TYR A 24 -20.12 1.68 4.19
C TYR A 24 -21.54 2.17 4.42
N GLY A 25 -21.77 2.80 5.57
CA GLY A 25 -23.09 3.32 5.96
C GLY A 25 -24.00 2.25 6.54
N MET A 26 -25.23 2.66 6.86
CA MET A 26 -26.29 1.79 7.38
C MET A 26 -27.64 2.22 6.80
N GLY A 27 -28.57 1.27 6.70
CA GLY A 27 -29.93 1.52 6.20
C GLY A 27 -29.95 2.04 4.77
N GLU A 28 -30.70 3.10 4.51
CA GLU A 28 -30.85 3.69 3.16
C GLU A 28 -29.57 4.37 2.63
N ALA A 29 -28.63 4.71 3.51
CA ALA A 29 -27.34 5.30 3.14
C ALA A 29 -26.23 4.26 2.88
N THR A 30 -26.59 3.01 2.65
CA THR A 30 -25.63 1.93 2.40
C THR A 30 -24.97 2.07 1.03
N VAL A 31 -23.64 2.02 1.01
CA VAL A 31 -22.82 2.05 -0.21
C VAL A 31 -21.95 0.82 -0.28
N HIS A 32 -22.15 0.00 -1.29
CA HIS A 32 -21.29 -1.16 -1.59
C HIS A 32 -20.07 -0.70 -2.40
N ALA A 33 -18.99 -0.35 -1.74
CA ALA A 33 -17.77 0.14 -2.37
C ALA A 33 -17.00 -0.98 -3.08
N LEU A 34 -17.03 -2.20 -2.53
CA LEU A 34 -16.52 -3.42 -3.17
C LEU A 34 -17.62 -4.48 -3.11
N ASN A 35 -17.75 -5.24 -4.18
CA ASN A 35 -18.73 -6.34 -4.27
C ASN A 35 -18.06 -7.56 -4.90
N ASN A 36 -17.64 -8.50 -4.05
CA ASN A 36 -17.04 -9.78 -4.43
C ASN A 36 -15.86 -9.65 -5.41
N VAL A 37 -14.98 -8.67 -5.20
CA VAL A 37 -13.84 -8.38 -6.06
C VAL A 37 -12.73 -9.39 -5.84
N SER A 38 -12.21 -9.97 -6.94
CA SER A 38 -11.02 -10.81 -6.92
C SER A 38 -10.01 -10.30 -7.93
N VAL A 39 -8.74 -10.18 -7.53
CA VAL A 39 -7.68 -9.62 -8.37
C VAL A 39 -6.31 -10.15 -7.94
N ASP A 40 -5.41 -10.29 -8.90
CA ASP A 40 -4.00 -10.58 -8.68
C ASP A 40 -3.13 -9.44 -9.24
N PHE A 41 -2.05 -9.14 -8.53
CA PHE A 41 -1.00 -8.24 -8.97
C PHE A 41 0.30 -9.01 -9.10
N GLU A 42 0.91 -8.94 -10.28
CA GLU A 42 2.16 -9.63 -10.56
C GLU A 42 3.36 -8.97 -9.89
N GLN A 43 4.31 -9.78 -9.48
CA GLN A 43 5.57 -9.30 -8.89
C GLN A 43 6.40 -8.55 -9.94
N GLY A 44 7.00 -7.43 -9.51
CA GLY A 44 7.88 -6.63 -10.34
C GLY A 44 7.17 -5.87 -11.47
N LYS A 45 5.83 -5.77 -11.42
CA LYS A 45 5.04 -5.01 -12.39
C LYS A 45 4.47 -3.73 -11.79
N PHE A 46 4.39 -2.71 -12.62
CA PHE A 46 3.60 -1.53 -12.34
C PHE A 46 2.17 -1.77 -12.84
N THR A 47 1.19 -1.65 -11.94
CA THR A 47 -0.23 -1.84 -12.28
C THR A 47 -1.02 -0.57 -11.97
N ALA A 48 -1.77 -0.06 -12.93
CA ALA A 48 -2.68 1.07 -12.75
C ALA A 48 -4.12 0.58 -12.56
N ILE A 49 -4.79 1.05 -11.49
CA ILE A 49 -6.21 0.84 -11.24
C ILE A 49 -6.97 2.08 -11.72
N MET A 50 -7.75 1.94 -12.79
CA MET A 50 -8.48 3.03 -13.42
C MET A 50 -9.99 2.85 -13.33
N GLY A 51 -10.73 3.95 -13.42
CA GLY A 51 -12.18 3.98 -13.39
C GLY A 51 -12.73 5.33 -12.90
N PRO A 52 -14.04 5.57 -12.99
CA PRO A 52 -14.67 6.83 -12.57
C PRO A 52 -14.52 7.07 -11.06
N SER A 53 -14.77 8.30 -10.62
CA SER A 53 -14.83 8.62 -9.18
C SER A 53 -15.92 7.78 -8.51
N GLY A 54 -15.67 7.32 -7.28
CA GLY A 54 -16.62 6.47 -6.55
C GLY A 54 -16.64 4.99 -6.95
N SER A 55 -15.82 4.54 -7.92
CA SER A 55 -15.81 3.12 -8.34
C SER A 55 -15.04 2.15 -7.43
N GLY A 56 -14.69 2.57 -6.21
CA GLY A 56 -14.07 1.69 -5.21
C GLY A 56 -12.55 1.52 -5.30
N LYS A 57 -11.84 2.24 -6.20
CA LYS A 57 -10.38 2.09 -6.39
C LYS A 57 -9.56 2.30 -5.10
N SER A 58 -9.81 3.41 -4.41
CA SER A 58 -9.12 3.70 -3.14
C SER A 58 -9.48 2.69 -2.07
N THR A 59 -10.76 2.30 -2.00
CA THR A 59 -11.23 1.24 -1.08
C THR A 59 -10.53 -0.07 -1.36
N LEU A 60 -10.39 -0.47 -2.64
CA LEU A 60 -9.68 -1.70 -3.00
C LEU A 60 -8.21 -1.65 -2.54
N MET A 61 -7.51 -0.56 -2.81
CA MET A 61 -6.11 -0.40 -2.39
C MET A 61 -5.97 -0.42 -0.86
N GLN A 62 -6.84 0.30 -0.14
CA GLN A 62 -6.82 0.35 1.33
C GLN A 62 -7.15 -1.00 1.95
N THR A 63 -8.12 -1.73 1.38
CA THR A 63 -8.51 -3.07 1.86
C THR A 63 -7.41 -4.08 1.63
N ILE A 64 -6.77 -4.10 0.45
CA ILE A 64 -5.63 -4.98 0.16
C ILE A 64 -4.44 -4.67 1.07
N ALA A 65 -4.18 -3.38 1.32
CA ALA A 65 -3.13 -2.96 2.25
C ALA A 65 -3.50 -3.17 3.74
N THR A 66 -4.65 -3.75 4.02
CA THR A 66 -5.19 -3.99 5.38
C THR A 66 -5.31 -2.70 6.22
N LEU A 67 -5.43 -1.55 5.57
CA LEU A 67 -5.75 -0.26 6.21
C LEU A 67 -7.25 -0.12 6.46
N ASP A 68 -8.06 -0.88 5.73
CA ASP A 68 -9.50 -1.04 5.93
C ASP A 68 -9.86 -2.53 5.96
N THR A 69 -10.82 -2.89 6.78
CA THR A 69 -11.24 -4.29 6.95
C THR A 69 -12.38 -4.60 5.97
N PRO A 70 -12.27 -5.66 5.14
CA PRO A 70 -13.38 -6.09 4.30
C PRO A 70 -14.54 -6.62 5.12
N ASP A 71 -15.72 -6.67 4.52
CA ASP A 71 -16.90 -7.30 5.12
C ASP A 71 -16.62 -8.78 5.42
N PRO A 72 -17.12 -9.32 6.54
CA PRO A 72 -16.89 -10.73 6.92
C PRO A 72 -17.43 -11.70 5.86
N ASN A 73 -16.56 -12.52 5.29
CA ASN A 73 -16.92 -13.58 4.36
C ASN A 73 -15.88 -14.71 4.50
N PRO A 74 -16.30 -15.98 4.73
CA PRO A 74 -15.39 -17.12 4.85
C PRO A 74 -14.51 -17.37 3.60
N ALA A 75 -14.96 -16.90 2.44
CA ALA A 75 -14.22 -17.03 1.18
C ALA A 75 -13.25 -15.86 0.91
N THR A 76 -13.24 -14.85 1.78
CA THR A 76 -12.31 -13.71 1.64
C THR A 76 -10.88 -14.16 1.96
N SER A 77 -9.95 -13.74 1.10
CA SER A 77 -8.51 -13.94 1.29
C SER A 77 -7.76 -12.73 0.77
N ILE A 78 -6.74 -12.31 1.50
CA ILE A 78 -5.78 -11.27 1.10
C ILE A 78 -4.39 -11.82 1.36
N ARG A 79 -3.63 -12.05 0.29
CA ARG A 79 -2.26 -12.54 0.39
C ARG A 79 -1.28 -11.55 -0.20
N ILE A 80 -0.20 -11.27 0.52
CA ILE A 80 0.93 -10.47 0.07
C ILE A 80 2.21 -11.26 0.31
N GLY A 81 3.01 -11.46 -0.75
CA GLY A 81 4.21 -12.27 -0.68
C GLY A 81 3.97 -13.71 -0.19
N GLY A 82 2.79 -14.27 -0.49
CA GLY A 82 2.37 -15.60 -0.05
C GLY A 82 1.79 -15.68 1.37
N THR A 83 1.89 -14.60 2.18
CA THR A 83 1.35 -14.55 3.54
C THR A 83 -0.14 -14.19 3.52
N GLU A 84 -0.99 -15.00 4.15
CA GLU A 84 -2.42 -14.70 4.33
C GLU A 84 -2.60 -13.65 5.43
N LEU A 85 -3.30 -12.56 5.12
CA LEU A 85 -3.51 -11.44 6.04
C LEU A 85 -4.94 -11.36 6.58
N PHE A 86 -5.93 -11.88 5.85
CA PHE A 86 -7.31 -11.85 6.30
C PHE A 86 -7.47 -12.72 7.55
N GLY A 87 -8.09 -12.15 8.58
CA GLY A 87 -8.29 -12.84 9.88
C GLY A 87 -7.12 -12.72 10.87
N LEU A 88 -6.01 -12.08 10.50
CA LEU A 88 -4.95 -11.76 11.46
C LEU A 88 -5.41 -10.67 12.45
N LYS A 89 -4.85 -10.71 13.66
CA LYS A 89 -5.07 -9.67 14.68
C LYS A 89 -4.37 -8.36 14.28
N ASP A 90 -4.91 -7.22 14.74
CA ASP A 90 -4.40 -5.88 14.42
C ASP A 90 -2.90 -5.69 14.67
N ASN A 91 -2.36 -6.26 15.74
CA ASN A 91 -0.93 -6.18 16.02
C ASN A 91 -0.09 -6.86 14.93
N ALA A 92 -0.50 -8.05 14.49
CA ALA A 92 0.19 -8.80 13.43
C ALA A 92 0.06 -8.07 12.07
N LEU A 93 -1.11 -7.51 11.76
CA LEU A 93 -1.31 -6.69 10.56
C LEU A 93 -0.45 -5.42 10.60
N THR A 94 -0.34 -4.78 11.75
CA THR A 94 0.49 -3.57 11.92
C THR A 94 1.97 -3.88 11.72
N GLU A 95 2.46 -4.99 12.27
CA GLU A 95 3.83 -5.45 12.07
C GLU A 95 4.09 -5.81 10.60
N PHE A 96 3.17 -6.55 9.97
CA PHE A 96 3.28 -6.90 8.55
C PHE A 96 3.31 -5.66 7.65
N ARG A 97 2.39 -4.70 7.86
CA ARG A 97 2.38 -3.43 7.10
C ARG A 97 3.71 -2.69 7.19
N ARG A 98 4.22 -2.56 8.41
CA ARG A 98 5.49 -1.86 8.68
C ARG A 98 6.68 -2.46 7.92
N GLU A 99 6.67 -3.79 7.72
CA GLU A 99 7.79 -4.51 7.12
C GLU A 99 7.66 -4.70 5.60
N HIS A 100 6.43 -4.79 5.09
CA HIS A 100 6.18 -5.30 3.74
C HIS A 100 5.36 -4.37 2.84
N ILE A 101 4.75 -3.30 3.37
CA ILE A 101 3.89 -2.41 2.59
C ILE A 101 4.36 -0.97 2.69
N GLY A 102 4.61 -0.33 1.54
CA GLY A 102 4.72 1.12 1.40
C GLY A 102 3.41 1.69 0.86
N PHE A 103 2.83 2.68 1.52
CA PHE A 103 1.61 3.34 1.07
C PHE A 103 1.84 4.84 0.92
N ILE A 104 1.48 5.40 -0.24
CA ILE A 104 1.53 6.83 -0.50
C ILE A 104 0.08 7.33 -0.60
N PHE A 105 -0.31 8.19 0.34
CA PHE A 105 -1.66 8.74 0.41
C PHE A 105 -1.80 9.95 -0.51
N GLN A 106 -2.99 10.14 -1.06
CA GLN A 106 -3.32 11.30 -1.90
C GLN A 106 -3.19 12.63 -1.11
N ALA A 107 -3.50 12.61 0.17
CA ALA A 107 -3.43 13.78 1.08
C ALA A 107 -2.06 13.92 1.75
N PHE A 108 -1.01 13.24 1.23
CA PHE A 108 0.37 13.22 1.75
C PHE A 108 0.52 12.69 3.18
N ASN A 109 -0.41 12.93 4.08
CA ASN A 109 -0.45 12.51 5.49
C ASN A 109 0.83 12.80 6.27
N LEU A 110 1.45 13.94 5.99
CA LEU A 110 2.62 14.39 6.73
C LEU A 110 2.23 14.82 8.14
N VAL A 111 3.10 14.55 9.11
CA VAL A 111 2.95 15.05 10.48
C VAL A 111 3.33 16.53 10.50
N PRO A 112 2.38 17.45 10.75
CA PRO A 112 2.61 18.90 10.55
C PRO A 112 3.62 19.51 11.52
N THR A 113 3.83 18.89 12.67
CA THR A 113 4.78 19.33 13.68
C THR A 113 6.23 18.91 13.39
N LEU A 114 6.42 17.97 12.46
CA LEU A 114 7.73 17.48 12.06
C LEU A 114 8.24 18.21 10.81
N THR A 115 9.56 18.32 10.68
CA THR A 115 10.19 18.82 9.45
C THR A 115 10.08 17.79 8.32
N ALA A 116 10.43 18.20 7.09
CA ALA A 116 10.48 17.29 5.94
C ALA A 116 11.43 16.11 6.19
N GLY A 117 12.64 16.39 6.69
CA GLY A 117 13.60 15.36 7.05
C GLY A 117 13.07 14.40 8.10
N GLN A 118 12.42 14.91 9.15
CA GLN A 118 11.80 14.08 10.18
C GLN A 118 10.64 13.24 9.66
N ASN A 119 9.81 13.77 8.75
CA ASN A 119 8.74 13.01 8.10
C ASN A 119 9.30 11.89 7.21
N ILE A 120 10.40 12.13 6.49
CA ILE A 120 11.08 11.12 5.66
C ILE A 120 11.60 9.98 6.53
N ASP A 121 12.20 10.29 7.68
CA ASP A 121 12.82 9.30 8.56
C ASP A 121 11.81 8.60 9.50
N LEU A 122 10.62 9.17 9.68
CA LEU A 122 9.59 8.69 10.61
C LEU A 122 9.21 7.21 10.44
N PRO A 123 8.93 6.71 9.22
CA PRO A 123 8.54 5.31 9.06
C PRO A 123 9.62 4.32 9.51
N LEU A 124 10.88 4.64 9.24
CA LEU A 124 12.01 3.82 9.68
C LEU A 124 12.20 3.92 11.20
N GLY A 125 12.04 5.11 11.78
CA GLY A 125 12.08 5.31 13.21
C GLY A 125 11.01 4.51 13.97
N LEU A 126 9.78 4.50 13.45
CA LEU A 126 8.69 3.68 13.98
C LEU A 126 8.95 2.17 13.86
N ALA A 127 9.71 1.76 12.86
CA ALA A 127 10.16 0.38 12.68
C ALA A 127 11.40 0.02 13.52
N GLY A 128 11.94 0.96 14.31
CA GLY A 128 13.18 0.76 15.06
C GLY A 128 14.42 0.64 14.16
N LYS A 129 14.31 1.07 12.90
CA LYS A 129 15.37 1.01 11.88
C LYS A 129 15.98 2.40 11.68
N LYS A 130 17.24 2.44 11.26
CA LYS A 130 17.89 3.67 10.81
C LYS A 130 17.93 3.70 9.30
N PRO A 131 17.78 4.87 8.66
CA PRO A 131 17.97 4.99 7.22
C PRO A 131 19.42 4.67 6.85
N ASP A 132 19.62 4.03 5.69
CA ASP A 132 20.92 3.98 5.04
C ASP A 132 21.31 5.41 4.64
N PRO A 133 22.40 5.98 5.14
CA PRO A 133 22.73 7.39 4.88
C PRO A 133 22.96 7.67 3.40
N GLN A 134 23.61 6.76 2.66
CA GLN A 134 23.93 6.95 1.24
C GLN A 134 22.65 6.92 0.40
N TRP A 135 21.75 5.99 0.69
CA TRP A 135 20.47 5.89 0.01
C TRP A 135 19.56 7.08 0.31
N ARG A 136 19.51 7.50 1.58
CA ARG A 136 18.76 8.68 2.01
C ARG A 136 19.23 9.94 1.29
N ASP A 137 20.55 10.19 1.28
CA ASP A 137 21.14 11.36 0.63
C ASP A 137 20.90 11.33 -0.89
N TYR A 138 21.01 10.17 -1.52
CA TYR A 138 20.68 9.98 -2.93
C TYR A 138 19.22 10.37 -3.22
N LEU A 139 18.27 9.90 -2.43
CA LEU A 139 16.84 10.22 -2.61
C LEU A 139 16.57 11.71 -2.39
N VAL A 140 17.09 12.29 -1.30
CA VAL A 140 16.95 13.72 -0.98
C VAL A 140 17.45 14.58 -2.14
N LYS A 141 18.61 14.26 -2.68
CA LYS A 141 19.21 14.96 -3.82
C LYS A 141 18.40 14.77 -5.10
N THR A 142 17.98 13.54 -5.39
CA THR A 142 17.19 13.21 -6.59
C THR A 142 15.86 13.96 -6.61
N LEU A 143 15.26 14.17 -5.43
CA LEU A 143 13.99 14.89 -5.26
C LEU A 143 14.18 16.41 -5.07
N GLY A 144 15.40 16.92 -5.03
CA GLY A 144 15.69 18.36 -4.85
C GLY A 144 15.29 18.89 -3.47
N LEU A 145 15.38 18.04 -2.42
CA LEU A 145 14.93 18.37 -1.07
C LEU A 145 16.08 18.83 -0.15
N GLU A 146 17.33 18.93 -0.64
CA GLU A 146 18.52 19.22 0.16
C GLU A 146 18.37 20.48 1.03
N THR A 147 17.77 21.53 0.46
CA THR A 147 17.57 22.81 1.15
C THR A 147 16.22 22.90 1.88
N ARG A 148 15.43 21.83 1.86
CA ARG A 148 14.06 21.80 2.41
C ARG A 148 13.90 20.88 3.62
N LEU A 149 14.94 20.15 4.02
CA LEU A 149 14.85 19.14 5.08
C LEU A 149 14.40 19.72 6.43
N ASP A 150 14.73 20.97 6.71
CA ASP A 150 14.36 21.67 7.95
C ASP A 150 13.00 22.40 7.85
N HIS A 151 12.38 22.42 6.67
CA HIS A 151 11.08 23.04 6.47
C HIS A 151 9.97 22.14 7.03
N ARG A 152 8.91 22.76 7.57
CA ARG A 152 7.68 22.06 7.93
C ARG A 152 6.75 21.92 6.72
N PRO A 153 5.77 21.00 6.75
CA PRO A 153 4.84 20.79 5.65
C PRO A 153 4.17 22.06 5.12
N GLU A 154 3.80 22.99 5.98
CA GLU A 154 3.22 24.28 5.63
C GLU A 154 4.12 25.21 4.82
N GLN A 155 5.43 24.96 4.86
CA GLN A 155 6.47 25.71 4.14
C GLN A 155 6.86 25.04 2.82
N LEU A 156 6.28 23.89 2.51
CA LEU A 156 6.50 23.16 1.28
C LEU A 156 5.32 23.45 0.34
N SER A 157 5.62 23.81 -0.90
CA SER A 157 4.61 23.86 -1.95
C SER A 157 4.20 22.43 -2.32
N GLY A 158 2.89 22.19 -2.45
CA GLY A 158 2.36 20.94 -2.99
C GLY A 158 2.72 20.74 -4.45
#